data_95acaabc0bf49ede9371c69c95a0980b
#
_entry.id   95acaabc0bf49ede9371c69c95a0980b
#
_cell.length_a   1.000
_cell.length_b   1.000
_cell.length_c   1.000
_cell.angle_alpha   90.00
_cell.angle_beta   90.00
_cell.angle_gamma   90.00
#
_symmetry.space_group_name_H-M   'P 1'
#
loop_
_entity.id
_entity.type
_entity.pdbx_description
1 polymer ?
#
loop_
_entity_poly.entity_id
_entity_poly.type
_entity_poly.pdbx_seq_one_letter_code
_entity_poly.pdbx_strand_id
1 'polypeptide(L)'
;MINTAYQNKDHPYVMRYSKNKVIDTHQHTDETIKVGQWELIKEMEDAAINVVTYGDNVLAVLKMAETDHLPINIINARFIKPIDKDMLERMSDKPIIVYETDLMNGSLGSIMSLYYEKNHINVDMSFIGIDDHYVTFGDNESLYKKEHISLNDLKNKIEEIEHEKRKN
;
A
#
# COMPACT_ATOMS: atom_id res chain seq x y z
N MET A 1 1.09 -12.46 11.35
CA MET A 1 -0.35 -12.56 10.96
C MET A 1 -0.98 -13.89 11.40
N ILE A 2 -0.47 -15.06 11.02
CA ILE A 2 -1.06 -16.38 11.41
C ILE A 2 -1.18 -16.52 12.92
N ASN A 3 -0.11 -16.24 13.67
CA ASN A 3 -0.13 -16.30 15.13
C ASN A 3 -1.15 -15.34 15.75
N THR A 4 -1.28 -14.13 15.17
CA THR A 4 -2.29 -13.16 15.58
C THR A 4 -3.70 -13.68 15.33
N ALA A 5 -3.96 -14.27 14.16
CA ALA A 5 -5.25 -14.87 13.83
C ALA A 5 -5.59 -16.05 14.77
N TYR A 6 -4.61 -16.90 15.07
CA TYR A 6 -4.80 -18.05 15.95
C TYR A 6 -5.13 -17.64 17.39
N GLN A 7 -4.59 -16.52 17.86
CA GLN A 7 -4.86 -16.00 19.21
C GLN A 7 -6.15 -15.18 19.30
N ASN A 8 -6.63 -14.62 18.17
CA ASN A 8 -7.88 -13.86 18.12
C ASN A 8 -9.08 -14.79 17.96
N LYS A 9 -9.67 -15.20 19.09
CA LYS A 9 -10.79 -16.15 19.12
C LYS A 9 -12.18 -15.52 19.18
N ASP A 10 -12.23 -14.21 19.37
CA ASP A 10 -13.51 -13.52 19.64
C ASP A 10 -14.27 -13.18 18.35
N HIS A 11 -13.58 -13.11 17.22
CA HIS A 11 -14.16 -12.71 15.95
C HIS A 11 -13.57 -13.49 14.77
N PRO A 12 -14.30 -13.63 13.65
CA PRO A 12 -13.75 -14.17 12.41
C PRO A 12 -12.52 -13.38 11.97
N TYR A 13 -11.48 -14.10 11.54
CA TYR A 13 -10.24 -13.52 11.05
C TYR A 13 -9.99 -14.02 9.63
N VAL A 14 -9.98 -13.10 8.67
CA VAL A 14 -9.76 -13.42 7.25
C VAL A 14 -8.37 -12.95 6.83
N MET A 15 -7.57 -13.87 6.31
CA MET A 15 -6.25 -13.56 5.74
C MET A 15 -6.27 -13.78 4.24
N ARG A 16 -5.79 -12.78 3.51
CA ARG A 16 -5.50 -12.89 2.08
C ARG A 16 -3.99 -13.08 1.92
N TYR A 17 -3.60 -13.96 1.03
CA TYR A 17 -2.21 -14.18 0.67
C TYR A 17 -2.08 -14.42 -0.83
N SER A 18 -0.94 -14.05 -1.39
CA SER A 18 -0.66 -14.22 -2.80
C SER A 18 -0.44 -15.69 -3.16
N LYS A 19 -0.75 -16.03 -4.42
CA LYS A 19 -0.37 -17.32 -5.05
C LYS A 19 1.02 -17.28 -5.68
N ASN A 20 1.68 -16.12 -5.68
CA ASN A 20 3.01 -15.94 -6.24
C ASN A 20 4.07 -16.68 -5.40
N LYS A 21 5.27 -16.81 -5.98
CA LYS A 21 6.41 -17.32 -5.23
C LYS A 21 6.74 -16.37 -4.09
N VAL A 22 6.78 -16.90 -2.88
CA VAL A 22 7.17 -16.12 -1.69
C VAL A 22 8.69 -15.95 -1.68
N ILE A 23 9.13 -14.74 -1.42
CA ILE A 23 10.53 -14.47 -1.09
C ILE A 23 10.70 -14.81 0.39
N ASP A 24 11.50 -15.84 0.69
CA ASP A 24 11.84 -16.15 2.08
C ASP A 24 12.79 -15.07 2.60
N THR A 25 12.30 -14.26 3.52
CA THR A 25 13.11 -13.24 4.20
C THR A 25 13.90 -13.79 5.37
N HIS A 26 13.76 -15.10 5.68
CA HIS A 26 14.33 -15.76 6.86
C HIS A 26 13.98 -15.09 8.21
N GLN A 27 12.98 -14.22 8.21
CA GLN A 27 12.47 -13.54 9.40
C GLN A 27 11.24 -14.29 9.91
N HIS A 28 11.48 -15.34 10.68
CA HIS A 28 10.42 -16.06 11.37
C HIS A 28 10.29 -15.52 12.80
N THR A 29 9.12 -15.01 13.13
CA THR A 29 8.80 -14.59 14.49
C THR A 29 7.50 -15.22 14.95
N ASP A 30 7.45 -15.64 16.20
CA ASP A 30 6.22 -16.10 16.86
C ASP A 30 5.43 -14.95 17.49
N GLU A 31 5.88 -13.73 17.33
CA GLU A 31 5.22 -12.55 17.85
C GLU A 31 3.84 -12.33 17.20
N THR A 32 2.96 -11.79 18.00
CA THR A 32 1.65 -11.33 17.53
C THR A 32 1.70 -9.87 17.15
N ILE A 33 0.91 -9.53 16.17
CA ILE A 33 0.77 -8.17 15.68
C ILE A 33 -0.52 -7.58 16.28
N LYS A 34 -0.46 -6.35 16.77
CA LYS A 34 -1.67 -5.64 17.20
C LYS A 34 -2.63 -5.51 16.03
N VAL A 35 -3.87 -5.98 16.23
CA VAL A 35 -4.91 -5.92 15.19
C VAL A 35 -5.16 -4.47 14.77
N GLY A 36 -5.18 -4.23 13.47
CA GLY A 36 -5.37 -2.91 12.89
C GLY A 36 -4.10 -2.06 12.79
N GLN A 37 -2.96 -2.52 13.29
CA GLN A 37 -1.71 -1.77 13.23
C GLN A 37 -0.98 -2.01 11.91
N TRP A 38 -0.71 -0.93 11.18
CA TRP A 38 0.14 -0.93 9.99
C TRP A 38 1.63 -0.87 10.34
N GLU A 39 2.46 -0.93 9.34
CA GLU A 39 3.90 -0.95 9.54
C GLU A 39 4.56 0.06 8.59
N LEU A 40 5.42 0.91 9.18
CA LEU A 40 6.26 1.80 8.42
C LEU A 40 7.53 1.03 8.02
N ILE A 41 7.60 0.63 6.75
CA ILE A 41 8.69 -0.20 6.20
C ILE A 41 9.93 0.64 5.90
N LYS A 42 9.73 1.83 5.35
CA LYS A 42 10.79 2.79 5.04
C LYS A 42 10.33 4.17 5.44
N GLU A 43 11.13 4.86 6.22
CA GLU A 43 10.94 6.26 6.60
C GLU A 43 12.17 7.06 6.19
N MET A 44 11.94 8.19 5.56
CA MET A 44 12.98 9.15 5.19
C MET A 44 12.54 10.54 5.64
N GLU A 45 13.45 11.29 6.22
CA GLU A 45 13.16 12.65 6.72
C GLU A 45 12.75 13.59 5.57
N ASP A 46 13.41 13.43 4.42
CA ASP A 46 13.17 14.21 3.20
C ASP A 46 12.14 13.58 2.25
N ALA A 47 11.43 12.54 2.69
CA ALA A 47 10.41 11.91 1.86
C ALA A 47 9.34 12.91 1.41
N ALA A 48 9.15 12.99 0.11
CA ALA A 48 8.16 13.86 -0.50
C ALA A 48 6.74 13.26 -0.49
N ILE A 49 6.64 11.93 -0.45
CA ILE A 49 5.41 11.17 -0.71
C ILE A 49 5.35 9.98 0.22
N ASN A 50 4.13 9.62 0.64
CA ASN A 50 3.84 8.37 1.32
C ASN A 50 3.25 7.36 0.32
N VAL A 51 3.88 6.21 0.14
CA VAL A 51 3.35 5.10 -0.67
C VAL A 51 2.75 4.06 0.28
N VAL A 52 1.45 3.84 0.16
CA VAL A 52 0.70 2.86 0.96
C VAL A 52 0.38 1.67 0.08
N THR A 53 0.78 0.49 0.51
CA THR A 53 0.53 -0.76 -0.21
C THR A 53 0.45 -1.94 0.76
N TYR A 54 0.23 -3.15 0.26
CA TYR A 54 0.15 -4.36 1.06
C TYR A 54 0.56 -5.62 0.27
N GLY A 55 0.74 -6.72 1.00
CA GLY A 55 1.06 -8.02 0.42
C GLY A 55 2.40 -8.04 -0.29
N ASP A 56 2.47 -8.71 -1.44
CA ASP A 56 3.69 -8.86 -2.23
C ASP A 56 4.23 -7.53 -2.75
N ASN A 57 3.36 -6.54 -2.92
CA ASN A 57 3.74 -5.22 -3.42
C ASN A 57 4.72 -4.51 -2.48
N VAL A 58 4.66 -4.78 -1.18
CA VAL A 58 5.53 -4.14 -0.18
C VAL A 58 7.00 -4.33 -0.52
N LEU A 59 7.41 -5.58 -0.72
CA LEU A 59 8.82 -5.90 -1.05
C LEU A 59 9.20 -5.41 -2.45
N ALA A 60 8.27 -5.45 -3.40
CA ALA A 60 8.50 -4.98 -4.75
C ALA A 60 8.74 -3.45 -4.78
N VAL A 61 7.90 -2.69 -4.07
CA VAL A 61 8.03 -1.23 -3.93
C VAL A 61 9.29 -0.86 -3.16
N LEU A 62 9.62 -1.58 -2.09
CA LEU A 62 10.86 -1.35 -1.32
C LEU A 62 12.08 -1.51 -2.19
N LYS A 63 12.17 -2.63 -2.94
CA LYS A 63 13.30 -2.90 -3.84
C LYS A 63 13.42 -1.84 -4.94
N MET A 64 12.31 -1.43 -5.53
CA MET A 64 12.30 -0.34 -6.53
C MET A 64 12.81 0.96 -5.91
N ALA A 65 12.28 1.34 -4.74
CA ALA A 65 12.66 2.58 -4.06
C ALA A 65 14.14 2.61 -3.64
N GLU A 66 14.73 1.46 -3.27
CA GLU A 66 16.15 1.34 -2.96
C GLU A 66 17.00 1.41 -4.23
N THR A 67 16.61 0.72 -5.30
CA THR A 67 17.35 0.66 -6.56
C THR A 67 17.39 2.01 -7.25
N ASP A 68 16.27 2.73 -7.27
CA ASP A 68 16.10 4.00 -7.96
C ASP A 68 16.32 5.22 -7.04
N HIS A 69 16.70 4.99 -5.78
CA HIS A 69 16.95 6.02 -4.76
C HIS A 69 15.78 6.99 -4.58
N LEU A 70 14.54 6.48 -4.61
CA LEU A 70 13.34 7.30 -4.50
C LEU A 70 13.14 7.82 -3.07
N PRO A 71 12.91 9.15 -2.88
CA PRO A 71 12.70 9.75 -1.57
C PRO A 71 11.23 9.60 -1.12
N ILE A 72 10.83 8.38 -0.84
CA ILE A 72 9.47 8.02 -0.44
C ILE A 72 9.45 7.27 0.89
N ASN A 73 8.40 7.48 1.66
CA ASN A 73 8.03 6.59 2.76
C ASN A 73 7.23 5.42 2.22
N ILE A 74 7.37 4.25 2.82
CA ILE A 74 6.64 3.04 2.42
C ILE A 74 5.90 2.49 3.62
N ILE A 75 4.58 2.39 3.50
CA ILE A 75 3.68 1.92 4.53
C ILE A 75 3.04 0.60 4.10
N ASN A 76 3.18 -0.42 4.92
CA ASN A 76 2.53 -1.71 4.76
C ASN A 76 1.18 -1.71 5.48
N ALA A 77 0.11 -1.56 4.72
CA ALA A 77 -1.27 -1.61 5.19
C ALA A 77 -1.72 -3.07 5.39
N ARG A 78 -1.02 -3.80 6.24
CA ARG A 78 -1.25 -5.24 6.47
C ARG A 78 -2.62 -5.60 7.07
N PHE A 79 -3.39 -4.61 7.50
CA PHE A 79 -4.80 -4.74 7.91
C PHE A 79 -5.66 -3.80 7.08
N ILE A 80 -6.48 -4.37 6.20
CA ILE A 80 -7.47 -3.57 5.45
C ILE A 80 -8.64 -3.21 6.37
N LYS A 81 -8.96 -4.11 7.31
CA LYS A 81 -10.01 -3.92 8.30
C LYS A 81 -9.63 -4.64 9.61
N PRO A 82 -9.60 -3.95 10.75
CA PRO A 82 -9.78 -2.49 10.88
C PRO A 82 -8.60 -1.71 10.25
N ILE A 83 -8.90 -0.51 9.78
CA ILE A 83 -7.89 0.42 9.25
C ILE A 83 -7.09 1.05 10.40
N ASP A 84 -5.83 1.35 10.17
CA ASP A 84 -4.95 2.02 11.15
C ASP A 84 -5.17 3.54 11.13
N LYS A 85 -6.00 4.04 12.04
CA LYS A 85 -6.34 5.45 12.12
C LYS A 85 -5.15 6.33 12.54
N ASP A 86 -4.34 5.82 13.47
CA ASP A 86 -3.17 6.57 13.98
C ASP A 86 -2.15 6.76 12.84
N MET A 87 -1.93 5.72 12.02
CA MET A 87 -1.06 5.82 10.85
C MET A 87 -1.65 6.75 9.79
N LEU A 88 -2.97 6.71 9.55
CA LEU A 88 -3.62 7.63 8.61
C LEU A 88 -3.44 9.08 9.00
N GLU A 89 -3.62 9.41 10.28
CA GLU A 89 -3.41 10.76 10.78
C GLU A 89 -1.94 11.19 10.67
N ARG A 90 -1.01 10.30 11.05
CA ARG A 90 0.43 10.55 10.97
C ARG A 90 0.92 10.89 9.57
N MET A 91 0.38 10.22 8.54
CA MET A 91 0.85 10.40 7.16
C MET A 91 0.07 11.46 6.36
N SER A 92 -0.89 12.16 6.98
CA SER A 92 -1.77 13.11 6.30
C SER A 92 -1.11 14.44 5.90
N ASP A 93 0.11 14.67 6.35
CA ASP A 93 0.91 15.89 6.07
C ASP A 93 1.59 15.87 4.69
N LYS A 94 1.60 14.73 4.01
CA LYS A 94 2.24 14.52 2.70
C LYS A 94 1.27 13.91 1.70
N PRO A 95 1.47 14.12 0.39
CA PRO A 95 0.73 13.38 -0.63
C PRO A 95 0.85 11.87 -0.43
N ILE A 96 -0.23 11.17 -0.70
CA ILE A 96 -0.32 9.71 -0.56
C ILE A 96 -0.59 9.08 -1.92
N ILE A 97 0.22 8.11 -2.29
CA ILE A 97 -0.11 7.18 -3.38
C ILE A 97 -0.55 5.86 -2.76
N VAL A 98 -1.78 5.45 -3.04
CA VAL A 98 -2.24 4.10 -2.70
C VAL A 98 -2.00 3.20 -3.90
N TYR A 99 -1.11 2.22 -3.72
CA TYR A 99 -0.72 1.27 -4.76
C TYR A 99 -1.31 -0.10 -4.46
N GLU A 100 -2.26 -0.52 -5.28
CA GLU A 100 -2.99 -1.77 -5.16
C GLU A 100 -2.97 -2.54 -6.48
N THR A 101 -2.95 -3.85 -6.44
CA THR A 101 -3.12 -4.72 -7.61
C THR A 101 -4.48 -5.40 -7.61
N ASP A 102 -5.45 -4.75 -6.99
CA ASP A 102 -6.85 -5.12 -6.86
C ASP A 102 -7.76 -4.05 -7.49
N LEU A 103 -9.07 -4.33 -7.56
CA LEU A 103 -10.08 -3.34 -7.97
C LEU A 103 -10.10 -2.18 -6.97
N MET A 104 -10.08 -0.94 -7.46
CA MET A 104 -10.11 0.26 -6.61
C MET A 104 -11.41 0.41 -5.83
N ASN A 105 -12.54 -0.04 -6.39
CA ASN A 105 -13.84 0.06 -5.77
C ASN A 105 -13.96 -0.86 -4.54
N GLY A 106 -14.10 -0.26 -3.35
CA GLY A 106 -14.23 -0.97 -2.08
C GLY A 106 -12.93 -1.52 -1.50
N SER A 107 -11.79 -1.17 -2.10
CA SER A 107 -10.45 -1.55 -1.64
C SER A 107 -9.91 -0.62 -0.57
N LEU A 108 -8.63 -0.75 -0.24
CA LEU A 108 -7.93 0.05 0.75
C LEU A 108 -8.03 1.55 0.45
N GLY A 109 -7.76 1.97 -0.80
CA GLY A 109 -7.81 3.37 -1.19
C GLY A 109 -9.18 4.00 -0.98
N SER A 110 -10.25 3.28 -1.34
CA SER A 110 -11.64 3.73 -1.10
C SER A 110 -11.93 3.91 0.40
N ILE A 111 -11.45 2.99 1.24
CA ILE A 111 -11.65 3.04 2.69
C ILE A 111 -10.87 4.22 3.29
N MET A 112 -9.64 4.45 2.84
CA MET A 112 -8.81 5.58 3.27
C MET A 112 -9.45 6.90 2.90
N SER A 113 -9.91 7.07 1.65
CA SER A 113 -10.59 8.28 1.18
C SER A 113 -11.82 8.58 2.02
N LEU A 114 -12.64 7.56 2.28
CA LEU A 114 -13.84 7.71 3.12
C LEU A 114 -13.49 8.10 4.56
N TYR A 115 -12.38 7.60 5.10
CA TYR A 115 -11.90 7.97 6.42
C TYR A 115 -11.52 9.46 6.48
N TYR A 116 -10.70 9.92 5.54
CA TYR A 116 -10.26 11.31 5.48
C TYR A 116 -11.42 12.27 5.27
N GLU A 117 -12.34 11.94 4.36
CA GLU A 117 -13.54 12.74 4.12
C GLU A 117 -14.41 12.88 5.37
N LYS A 118 -14.70 11.76 6.06
CA LYS A 118 -15.52 11.76 7.28
C LYS A 118 -14.90 12.52 8.44
N ASN A 119 -13.58 12.62 8.50
CA ASN A 119 -12.87 13.32 9.55
C ASN A 119 -12.44 14.74 9.14
N HIS A 120 -12.86 15.20 7.95
CA HIS A 120 -12.52 16.52 7.40
C HIS A 120 -11.00 16.79 7.31
N ILE A 121 -10.23 15.73 7.03
CA ILE A 121 -8.79 15.80 6.84
C ILE A 121 -8.53 15.94 5.34
N ASN A 122 -7.96 17.06 4.93
CA ASN A 122 -7.61 17.28 3.52
C ASN A 122 -6.25 16.67 3.22
N VAL A 123 -6.22 15.64 2.36
CA VAL A 123 -5.02 14.95 1.94
C VAL A 123 -5.01 14.80 0.42
N ASP A 124 -3.89 15.12 -0.20
CA ASP A 124 -3.70 14.85 -1.63
C ASP A 124 -3.47 13.35 -1.84
N MET A 125 -4.43 12.68 -2.47
CA MET A 125 -4.40 11.23 -2.70
C MET A 125 -4.40 10.89 -4.18
N SER A 126 -3.51 10.02 -4.56
CA SER A 126 -3.46 9.38 -5.88
C SER A 126 -3.62 7.87 -5.74
N PHE A 127 -4.25 7.25 -6.73
CA PHE A 127 -4.55 5.82 -6.70
C PHE A 127 -3.95 5.15 -7.92
N ILE A 128 -3.34 3.99 -7.70
CA ILE A 128 -2.95 3.05 -8.74
C ILE A 128 -3.60 1.73 -8.39
N GLY A 129 -4.52 1.29 -9.20
CA GLY A 129 -5.30 0.08 -9.02
C GLY A 129 -6.13 -0.21 -10.26
N ILE A 130 -6.84 -1.33 -10.26
CA ILE A 130 -7.65 -1.76 -11.38
C ILE A 130 -8.99 -1.02 -11.34
N ASP A 131 -9.39 -0.41 -12.45
CA ASP A 131 -10.70 0.20 -12.64
C ASP A 131 -11.82 -0.85 -12.62
N ASP A 132 -13.07 -0.40 -12.49
CA ASP A 132 -14.25 -1.27 -12.42
C ASP A 132 -14.58 -1.90 -13.75
N HIS A 133 -13.77 -2.89 -14.15
CA HIS A 133 -14.00 -3.70 -15.35
C HIS A 133 -13.46 -5.13 -15.18
N TYR A 134 -13.86 -6.03 -16.06
CA TYR A 134 -13.31 -7.39 -16.07
C TYR A 134 -11.92 -7.42 -16.69
N VAL A 135 -10.91 -7.84 -15.89
CA VAL A 135 -9.55 -8.05 -16.37
C VAL A 135 -9.51 -9.25 -17.32
N THR A 136 -8.84 -9.09 -18.45
CA THR A 136 -8.68 -10.16 -19.43
C THR A 136 -7.72 -11.25 -18.93
N PHE A 137 -7.72 -12.40 -19.60
CA PHE A 137 -6.77 -13.47 -19.32
C PHE A 137 -5.36 -13.07 -19.77
N GLY A 138 -4.35 -13.42 -18.97
CA GLY A 138 -2.94 -13.18 -19.27
C GLY A 138 -2.03 -13.53 -18.09
N ASP A 139 -0.72 -13.43 -18.29
CA ASP A 139 0.24 -13.47 -17.20
C ASP A 139 0.25 -12.14 -16.45
N ASN A 140 0.69 -12.17 -15.18
CA ASN A 140 0.64 -10.99 -14.30
C ASN A 140 1.42 -9.80 -14.88
N GLU A 141 2.58 -10.02 -15.51
CA GLU A 141 3.40 -8.92 -16.03
C GLU A 141 2.69 -8.18 -17.17
N SER A 142 2.11 -8.93 -18.11
CA SER A 142 1.34 -8.39 -19.23
C SER A 142 0.08 -7.66 -18.72
N LEU A 143 -0.62 -8.25 -17.74
CA LEU A 143 -1.81 -7.64 -17.15
C LEU A 143 -1.47 -6.34 -16.41
N TYR A 144 -0.43 -6.34 -15.58
CA TYR A 144 -0.02 -5.13 -14.85
C TYR A 144 0.32 -3.97 -15.79
N LYS A 145 0.99 -4.26 -16.91
CA LYS A 145 1.26 -3.24 -17.93
C LYS A 145 -0.02 -2.73 -18.60
N LYS A 146 -0.93 -3.66 -18.94
CA LYS A 146 -2.20 -3.32 -19.60
C LYS A 146 -3.12 -2.50 -18.71
N GLU A 147 -3.20 -2.84 -17.44
CA GLU A 147 -4.04 -2.17 -16.44
C GLU A 147 -3.36 -0.94 -15.82
N HIS A 148 -2.16 -0.57 -16.27
CA HIS A 148 -1.39 0.58 -15.77
C HIS A 148 -1.14 0.52 -14.25
N ILE A 149 -0.88 -0.68 -13.73
CA ILE A 149 -0.58 -0.95 -12.32
C ILE A 149 0.81 -1.59 -12.13
N SER A 150 1.69 -1.42 -13.10
CA SER A 150 3.07 -1.90 -12.96
C SER A 150 3.89 -1.01 -12.02
N LEU A 151 5.02 -1.53 -11.53
CA LEU A 151 5.96 -0.72 -10.74
C LEU A 151 6.49 0.50 -11.52
N ASN A 152 6.54 0.41 -12.85
CA ASN A 152 6.92 1.55 -13.68
C ASN A 152 5.85 2.65 -13.65
N ASP A 153 4.56 2.27 -13.65
CA ASP A 153 3.46 3.23 -13.51
C ASP A 153 3.50 3.92 -12.14
N LEU A 154 3.80 3.18 -11.07
CA LEU A 154 4.02 3.75 -9.75
C LEU A 154 5.21 4.72 -9.74
N LYS A 155 6.34 4.35 -10.34
CA LYS A 155 7.51 5.20 -10.44
C LYS A 155 7.20 6.51 -11.18
N ASN A 156 6.55 6.42 -12.33
CA ASN A 156 6.15 7.59 -13.11
C ASN A 156 5.25 8.54 -12.29
N LYS A 157 4.33 7.98 -11.49
CA LYS A 157 3.44 8.78 -10.63
C LYS A 157 4.21 9.46 -9.49
N ILE A 158 5.19 8.79 -8.90
CA ILE A 158 6.09 9.40 -7.90
C ILE A 158 6.85 10.57 -8.51
N GLU A 159 7.47 10.38 -9.67
CA GLU A 159 8.24 11.42 -10.37
C GLU A 159 7.37 12.62 -10.79
N GLU A 160 6.12 12.38 -11.21
CA GLU A 160 5.12 13.42 -11.52
C GLU A 160 4.86 14.32 -10.31
N ILE A 161 4.52 13.74 -9.16
CA ILE A 161 4.21 14.49 -7.93
C ILE A 161 5.44 15.24 -7.42
N GLU A 162 6.62 14.63 -7.46
CA GLU A 162 7.86 15.30 -7.08
C GLU A 162 8.15 16.52 -7.97
N HIS A 163 7.90 16.38 -9.28
CA HIS A 163 8.13 17.47 -10.23
C HIS A 163 7.17 18.65 -10.00
N GLU A 164 5.90 18.36 -9.65
CA GLU A 164 4.91 19.37 -9.31
C GLU A 164 5.29 20.14 -8.04
N LYS A 165 5.78 19.44 -7.02
CA LYS A 165 6.24 20.07 -5.76
C LYS A 165 7.46 20.98 -5.94
N ARG A 166 8.34 20.68 -6.88
CA ARG A 166 9.52 21.53 -7.16
C ARG A 166 9.18 22.81 -7.91
N LYS A 167 7.99 22.88 -8.51
CA LYS A 167 7.54 24.06 -9.28
C LYS A 167 6.75 25.06 -8.43
N ASN A 168 6.24 24.63 -7.27
CA ASN A 168 5.48 25.44 -6.32
C ASN A 168 6.37 25.88 -5.15
#